data_910e65eb582ab25f548593534dcecf7e
#
_entry.id   910e65eb582ab25f548593534dcecf7e
#
_cell.length_a   1.000
_cell.length_b   1.000
_cell.length_c   1.000
_cell.angle_alpha   90.00
_cell.angle_beta   90.00
_cell.angle_gamma   90.00
#
_symmetry.space_group_name_H-M   'P 1'
#
loop_
_entity.id
_entity.type
_entity.pdbx_description
1 polymer ?
#
loop_
_entity_poly.entity_id
_entity_poly.type
_entity_poly.pdbx_seq_one_letter_code
_entity_poly.pdbx_strand_id
1 'polypeptide(L)'
;MVPGTWVPHDPQKAGGSTSAEGSSDDLSTPWSRGFASEISRLRSRGVTYAQSADFLREIVRRASLRFTDIRDNPRRFFLAHRLLAAHAPAHGPGFWIRFTVQFNLFAGTVVALGGPEHLRLLDAIQAAGELGCFCLTERLAGVNSGLVVNTTATYDSNTKTFILNSKNEGACKNWISQGLTAEWAVVVADLTTTDGKRVGPHGFLVRLRDSSRANKKTGSPSPLRRGVTVGDMGLKTTGLDLDNAWVRFSDFRVPHASLLDRHGGVDAATGAYLGAAKKPMEMIGQRLFTGRVAVAQAALVFSRTLFLNTKKYSDGKMCAMRGTTPALSDVPQLRALYDEAEKRFARMESFVNKCETGLCAALVADEMPKLAATRAIAVAKIRAVETCVELCHRLKQEVGSYALMADTGFEHTDFLQCCKFAEGDSRILSQKLARDAFGEWLRNEKKRAQTGVPQPPNGWSPQETRACARVAAAIQAAEKKGASKIEAWDAAWRDVYALADAVCARAMAGTLGETIDAKL
;
A
#
# COMPACT_ATOMS: atom_id res chain seq x y z
N MET A 1 -7.74 -22.62 23.79
CA MET A 1 -8.50 -22.96 22.56
C MET A 1 -7.88 -22.17 21.42
N VAL A 2 -7.44 -22.87 20.37
CA VAL A 2 -6.88 -22.21 19.17
C VAL A 2 -8.03 -21.48 18.48
N PRO A 3 -7.94 -20.17 18.16
CA PRO A 3 -8.98 -19.47 17.41
C PRO A 3 -9.16 -20.16 16.07
N GLY A 4 -10.41 -20.39 15.66
CA GLY A 4 -10.73 -21.02 14.38
C GLY A 4 -10.07 -20.25 13.24
N THR A 5 -9.28 -20.94 12.45
CA THR A 5 -8.63 -20.42 11.25
C THR A 5 -9.70 -19.90 10.29
N TRP A 6 -9.60 -18.61 9.92
CA TRP A 6 -10.39 -18.07 8.83
C TRP A 6 -10.05 -18.85 7.54
N VAL A 7 -11.08 -19.34 6.86
CA VAL A 7 -10.99 -19.92 5.52
C VAL A 7 -11.70 -18.90 4.61
N PRO A 8 -11.07 -18.36 3.58
CA PRO A 8 -11.75 -17.50 2.62
C PRO A 8 -12.96 -18.22 2.02
N HIS A 9 -14.00 -17.47 1.73
CA HIS A 9 -15.22 -17.98 1.11
C HIS A 9 -14.86 -18.63 -0.23
N ASP A 10 -15.20 -19.92 -0.41
CA ASP A 10 -15.10 -20.63 -1.68
C ASP A 10 -16.27 -20.19 -2.58
N PRO A 11 -16.02 -19.46 -3.68
CA PRO A 11 -17.09 -19.06 -4.59
C PRO A 11 -17.76 -20.24 -5.33
N GLN A 12 -17.24 -21.45 -5.22
CA GLN A 12 -17.80 -22.64 -5.90
C GLN A 12 -18.98 -23.29 -5.17
N LYS A 13 -19.33 -22.84 -3.94
CA LYS A 13 -20.52 -23.35 -3.23
C LYS A 13 -21.83 -22.66 -3.59
N ALA A 14 -21.80 -21.61 -4.41
CA ALA A 14 -23.00 -21.05 -5.05
C ALA A 14 -23.09 -21.65 -6.47
N GLY A 15 -23.96 -22.63 -6.66
CA GLY A 15 -24.06 -23.43 -7.87
C GLY A 15 -24.15 -22.64 -9.18
N GLY A 16 -23.31 -23.01 -10.13
CA GLY A 16 -23.32 -22.50 -11.50
C GLY A 16 -22.05 -22.95 -12.24
N SER A 17 -22.11 -24.04 -12.98
CA SER A 17 -21.04 -24.60 -13.79
C SER A 17 -20.61 -23.66 -14.91
N THR A 18 -19.35 -23.25 -14.93
CA THR A 18 -18.56 -23.02 -16.17
C THR A 18 -17.09 -23.25 -15.84
N SER A 19 -16.48 -24.19 -16.54
CA SER A 19 -15.07 -24.55 -16.50
C SER A 19 -14.18 -23.36 -16.83
N ALA A 20 -13.47 -22.84 -15.84
CA ALA A 20 -12.32 -21.98 -16.03
C ALA A 20 -11.21 -22.47 -15.10
N GLU A 21 -10.03 -22.57 -15.65
CA GLU A 21 -8.78 -23.07 -15.09
C GLU A 21 -8.55 -22.67 -13.63
N GLY A 22 -8.07 -23.64 -12.82
CA GLY A 22 -7.99 -23.61 -11.38
C GLY A 22 -7.59 -22.27 -10.76
N SER A 23 -8.47 -21.70 -9.96
CA SER A 23 -8.20 -20.55 -9.13
C SER A 23 -7.07 -20.89 -8.15
N SER A 24 -5.93 -20.21 -8.30
CA SER A 24 -4.73 -20.39 -7.50
C SER A 24 -4.86 -19.85 -6.06
N ASP A 25 -6.05 -19.56 -5.61
CA ASP A 25 -6.39 -19.07 -4.26
C ASP A 25 -6.66 -20.20 -3.27
N ASP A 26 -6.21 -21.40 -3.62
CA ASP A 26 -6.42 -22.55 -2.78
C ASP A 26 -5.50 -22.49 -1.55
N LEU A 27 -6.08 -22.08 -0.41
CA LEU A 27 -5.46 -22.16 0.91
C LEU A 27 -5.15 -23.61 1.33
N SER A 28 -5.65 -24.59 0.61
CA SER A 28 -5.41 -26.01 0.82
C SER A 28 -4.11 -26.51 0.21
N THR A 29 -3.40 -25.68 -0.56
CA THR A 29 -2.13 -26.11 -1.16
C THR A 29 -1.07 -26.44 -0.10
N PRO A 30 -0.14 -27.35 -0.37
CA PRO A 30 0.97 -27.61 0.54
C PRO A 30 1.78 -26.36 0.87
N TRP A 31 1.96 -25.46 -0.10
CA TRP A 31 2.67 -24.19 0.11
C TRP A 31 1.92 -23.28 1.09
N SER A 32 0.60 -23.07 0.90
CA SER A 32 -0.21 -22.20 1.78
C SER A 32 -0.21 -22.73 3.21
N ARG A 33 -0.37 -24.04 3.42
CA ARG A 33 -0.30 -24.64 4.76
C ARG A 33 1.08 -24.48 5.39
N GLY A 34 2.14 -24.68 4.61
CA GLY A 34 3.52 -24.50 5.08
C GLY A 34 3.77 -23.05 5.50
N PHE A 35 3.41 -22.08 4.66
CA PHE A 35 3.57 -20.67 4.96
C PHE A 35 2.71 -20.20 6.15
N ALA A 36 1.44 -20.63 6.22
CA ALA A 36 0.57 -20.36 7.36
C ALA A 36 1.17 -20.92 8.67
N SER A 37 1.76 -22.14 8.64
CA SER A 37 2.46 -22.71 9.78
C SER A 37 3.69 -21.90 10.18
N GLU A 38 4.44 -21.35 9.24
CA GLU A 38 5.58 -20.47 9.53
C GLU A 38 5.14 -19.21 10.28
N ILE A 39 4.13 -18.50 9.74
CA ILE A 39 3.65 -17.26 10.34
C ILE A 39 2.90 -17.46 11.66
N SER A 40 2.28 -18.63 11.88
CA SER A 40 1.60 -18.95 13.15
C SER A 40 2.55 -19.10 14.35
N ARG A 41 3.85 -19.23 14.11
CA ARG A 41 4.88 -19.22 15.16
C ARG A 41 5.12 -17.85 15.76
N LEU A 42 4.62 -16.78 15.13
CA LEU A 42 4.61 -15.45 15.67
C LEU A 42 3.84 -15.42 16.99
N ARG A 43 4.53 -15.12 18.07
CA ARG A 43 3.88 -14.87 19.37
C ARG A 43 3.58 -13.38 19.50
N SER A 44 2.34 -13.07 19.80
CA SER A 44 1.71 -11.80 19.50
C SER A 44 1.73 -10.74 20.59
N ARG A 45 2.00 -11.08 21.83
CA ARG A 45 1.90 -10.11 22.92
C ARG A 45 3.27 -9.68 23.42
N GLY A 46 3.46 -8.34 23.51
CA GLY A 46 4.67 -7.76 24.06
C GLY A 46 5.92 -7.94 23.20
N VAL A 47 5.76 -8.24 21.91
CA VAL A 47 6.88 -8.36 20.97
C VAL A 47 7.44 -6.97 20.70
N THR A 48 8.72 -6.77 21.01
CA THR A 48 9.43 -5.54 20.64
C THR A 48 9.65 -5.47 19.14
N TYR A 49 9.90 -4.27 18.60
CA TYR A 49 10.22 -4.12 17.19
C TYR A 49 11.51 -4.89 16.78
N ALA A 50 12.44 -5.08 17.69
CA ALA A 50 13.65 -5.87 17.44
C ALA A 50 13.32 -7.36 17.26
N GLN A 51 12.50 -7.93 18.15
CA GLN A 51 12.05 -9.33 18.04
C GLN A 51 11.22 -9.56 16.77
N SER A 52 10.35 -8.60 16.42
CA SER A 52 9.58 -8.61 15.17
C SER A 52 10.50 -8.58 13.95
N ALA A 53 11.58 -7.79 13.99
CA ALA A 53 12.59 -7.76 12.93
C ALA A 53 13.33 -9.10 12.81
N ASP A 54 13.75 -9.69 13.93
CA ASP A 54 14.45 -10.99 13.94
C ASP A 54 13.57 -12.10 13.40
N PHE A 55 12.27 -12.08 13.70
CA PHE A 55 11.33 -13.01 13.14
C PHE A 55 11.19 -12.84 11.62
N LEU A 56 11.13 -11.59 11.10
CA LEU A 56 11.11 -11.37 9.67
C LEU A 56 12.41 -11.86 9.00
N ARG A 57 13.59 -11.68 9.65
CA ARG A 57 14.87 -12.22 9.15
C ARG A 57 14.82 -13.75 8.97
N GLU A 58 14.16 -14.44 9.89
CA GLU A 58 13.97 -15.89 9.79
C GLU A 58 13.11 -16.26 8.58
N ILE A 59 11.96 -15.59 8.40
CA ILE A 59 11.08 -15.81 7.23
C ILE A 59 11.82 -15.52 5.92
N VAL A 60 12.53 -14.40 5.84
CA VAL A 60 13.32 -14.02 4.66
C VAL A 60 14.34 -15.08 4.30
N ARG A 61 15.08 -15.60 5.30
CA ARG A 61 16.12 -16.63 5.11
C ARG A 61 15.55 -17.98 4.68
N ARG A 62 14.33 -18.34 5.14
CA ARG A 62 13.67 -19.59 4.74
C ARG A 62 13.27 -19.60 3.27
N ALA A 63 13.08 -18.42 2.67
CA ALA A 63 12.75 -18.22 1.27
C ALA A 63 11.50 -19.01 0.78
N SER A 64 10.55 -19.30 1.68
CA SER A 64 9.24 -19.86 1.31
C SER A 64 8.48 -18.91 0.39
N LEU A 65 8.70 -17.59 0.56
CA LEU A 65 8.39 -16.56 -0.41
C LEU A 65 9.71 -15.94 -0.89
N ARG A 66 9.95 -15.95 -2.20
CA ARG A 66 11.15 -15.32 -2.77
C ARG A 66 10.91 -13.84 -3.00
N PHE A 67 11.97 -13.04 -2.91
CA PHE A 67 11.89 -11.61 -3.24
C PHE A 67 11.44 -11.37 -4.68
N THR A 68 11.78 -12.29 -5.59
CA THR A 68 11.39 -12.22 -7.00
C THR A 68 9.96 -12.71 -7.26
N ASP A 69 9.28 -13.35 -6.31
CA ASP A 69 7.88 -13.84 -6.50
C ASP A 69 6.89 -12.72 -6.85
N ILE A 70 7.19 -11.49 -6.48
CA ILE A 70 6.38 -10.32 -6.90
C ILE A 70 6.30 -10.18 -8.43
N ARG A 71 7.28 -10.69 -9.17
CA ARG A 71 7.34 -10.74 -10.64
C ARG A 71 7.09 -12.16 -11.15
N ASP A 72 7.79 -13.15 -10.58
CA ASP A 72 7.84 -14.51 -11.09
C ASP A 72 6.60 -15.33 -10.71
N ASN A 73 6.00 -15.04 -9.55
CA ASN A 73 4.76 -15.65 -9.07
C ASN A 73 3.91 -14.65 -8.26
N PRO A 74 3.37 -13.59 -8.90
CA PRO A 74 2.68 -12.53 -8.17
C PRO A 74 1.44 -13.01 -7.40
N ARG A 75 0.78 -14.09 -7.84
CA ARG A 75 -0.34 -14.67 -7.08
C ARG A 75 0.11 -15.22 -5.73
N ARG A 76 1.27 -15.89 -5.67
CA ARG A 76 1.87 -16.34 -4.40
C ARG A 76 2.22 -15.16 -3.50
N PHE A 77 2.75 -14.09 -4.08
CA PHE A 77 3.04 -12.86 -3.34
C PHE A 77 1.76 -12.29 -2.68
N PHE A 78 0.64 -12.16 -3.39
CA PHE A 78 -0.60 -11.68 -2.81
C PHE A 78 -1.21 -12.66 -1.81
N LEU A 79 -1.15 -13.97 -2.08
CA LEU A 79 -1.62 -14.99 -1.15
C LEU A 79 -0.85 -14.95 0.19
N ALA A 80 0.48 -14.76 0.15
CA ALA A 80 1.30 -14.58 1.36
C ALA A 80 0.80 -13.39 2.20
N HIS A 81 0.48 -12.27 1.57
CA HIS A 81 -0.05 -11.07 2.25
C HIS A 81 -1.44 -11.31 2.87
N ARG A 82 -2.32 -12.07 2.18
CA ARG A 82 -3.64 -12.45 2.72
C ARG A 82 -3.51 -13.40 3.92
N LEU A 83 -2.68 -14.44 3.80
CA LEU A 83 -2.42 -15.37 4.91
C LEU A 83 -1.87 -14.64 6.13
N LEU A 84 -0.93 -13.74 5.92
CA LEU A 84 -0.38 -12.93 7.01
C LEU A 84 -1.45 -12.02 7.65
N ALA A 85 -2.30 -11.38 6.85
CA ALA A 85 -3.36 -10.51 7.35
C ALA A 85 -4.41 -11.27 8.20
N ALA A 86 -4.65 -12.54 7.90
CA ALA A 86 -5.53 -13.39 8.70
C ALA A 86 -4.99 -13.61 10.13
N HIS A 87 -3.67 -13.52 10.32
CA HIS A 87 -3.01 -13.65 11.62
C HIS A 87 -2.67 -12.31 12.28
N ALA A 88 -2.80 -11.18 11.57
CA ALA A 88 -2.45 -9.86 12.08
C ALA A 88 -3.11 -9.51 13.43
N PRO A 89 -4.40 -9.82 13.67
CA PRO A 89 -5.03 -9.55 14.96
C PRO A 89 -4.35 -10.27 16.14
N ALA A 90 -3.77 -11.45 15.90
CA ALA A 90 -3.08 -12.22 16.93
C ALA A 90 -1.62 -11.77 17.13
N HIS A 91 -1.01 -11.09 16.17
CA HIS A 91 0.43 -10.82 16.13
C HIS A 91 0.79 -9.34 16.14
N GLY A 92 -0.21 -8.47 16.14
CA GLY A 92 -0.03 -7.03 16.02
C GLY A 92 0.06 -6.58 14.55
N PRO A 93 -0.46 -5.38 14.27
CA PRO A 93 -0.57 -4.87 12.89
C PRO A 93 0.78 -4.46 12.30
N GLY A 94 1.80 -4.22 13.12
CA GLY A 94 3.11 -3.75 12.65
C GLY A 94 3.86 -4.79 11.82
N PHE A 95 3.72 -6.08 12.14
CA PHE A 95 4.41 -7.13 11.41
C PHE A 95 3.95 -7.25 9.96
N TRP A 96 2.65 -7.09 9.69
CA TRP A 96 2.14 -7.10 8.32
C TRP A 96 2.76 -5.96 7.49
N ILE A 97 2.85 -4.76 8.08
CA ILE A 97 3.47 -3.61 7.41
C ILE A 97 4.96 -3.86 7.18
N ARG A 98 5.67 -4.38 8.18
CA ARG A 98 7.09 -4.78 8.09
C ARG A 98 7.32 -5.75 6.93
N PHE A 99 6.49 -6.77 6.82
CA PHE A 99 6.56 -7.76 5.75
C PHE A 99 6.33 -7.12 4.38
N THR A 100 5.31 -6.27 4.24
CA THR A 100 5.01 -5.56 2.99
C THR A 100 6.15 -4.62 2.60
N VAL A 101 6.76 -3.91 3.55
CA VAL A 101 7.94 -3.07 3.26
C VAL A 101 9.09 -3.91 2.73
N GLN A 102 9.36 -5.06 3.33
CA GLN A 102 10.44 -5.96 2.90
C GLN A 102 10.22 -6.53 1.49
N PHE A 103 9.05 -7.16 1.26
CA PHE A 103 8.79 -7.90 0.03
C PHE A 103 8.26 -7.03 -1.11
N ASN A 104 7.44 -6.00 -0.82
CA ASN A 104 6.89 -5.13 -1.85
C ASN A 104 7.78 -3.90 -2.11
N LEU A 105 8.00 -3.06 -1.10
CA LEU A 105 8.64 -1.77 -1.32
C LEU A 105 10.15 -1.90 -1.53
N PHE A 106 10.84 -2.62 -0.67
CA PHE A 106 12.29 -2.82 -0.79
C PHE A 106 12.62 -3.78 -1.93
N ALA A 107 12.32 -5.06 -1.77
CA ALA A 107 12.69 -6.09 -2.76
C ALA A 107 12.01 -5.85 -4.10
N GLY A 108 10.72 -5.53 -4.11
CA GLY A 108 9.98 -5.26 -5.33
C GLY A 108 10.53 -4.08 -6.12
N THR A 109 11.05 -3.03 -5.46
CA THR A 109 11.69 -1.91 -6.16
C THR A 109 13.02 -2.34 -6.78
N VAL A 110 13.82 -3.13 -6.08
CA VAL A 110 15.06 -3.69 -6.65
C VAL A 110 14.75 -4.58 -7.86
N VAL A 111 13.72 -5.44 -7.78
CA VAL A 111 13.27 -6.28 -8.91
C VAL A 111 12.81 -5.43 -10.11
N ALA A 112 12.15 -4.31 -9.87
CA ALA A 112 11.64 -3.45 -10.93
C ALA A 112 12.71 -2.59 -11.60
N LEU A 113 13.64 -2.05 -10.82
CA LEU A 113 14.59 -1.02 -11.25
C LEU A 113 16.04 -1.51 -11.38
N GLY A 114 16.38 -2.65 -10.77
CA GLY A 114 17.73 -3.18 -10.74
C GLY A 114 18.08 -3.96 -11.98
N GLY A 115 19.32 -3.84 -12.44
CA GLY A 115 19.93 -4.70 -13.44
C GLY A 115 20.32 -6.08 -12.86
N PRO A 116 20.94 -6.96 -13.67
CA PRO A 116 21.30 -8.34 -13.25
C PRO A 116 22.16 -8.41 -11.98
N GLU A 117 23.10 -7.48 -11.80
CA GLU A 117 23.95 -7.42 -10.60
C GLU A 117 23.15 -7.13 -9.33
N HIS A 118 22.17 -6.21 -9.43
CA HIS A 118 21.28 -5.91 -8.31
C HIS A 118 20.41 -7.10 -7.93
N LEU A 119 19.98 -7.91 -8.91
CA LEU A 119 19.18 -9.12 -8.64
C LEU A 119 20.06 -10.18 -7.94
N ARG A 120 21.32 -10.37 -8.36
CA ARG A 120 22.25 -11.27 -7.65
C ARG A 120 22.50 -10.81 -6.21
N LEU A 121 22.68 -9.50 -6.01
CA LEU A 121 22.82 -8.94 -4.67
C LEU A 121 21.54 -9.14 -3.85
N LEU A 122 20.36 -8.98 -4.45
CA LEU A 122 19.08 -9.20 -3.79
C LEU A 122 18.91 -10.66 -3.33
N ASP A 123 19.32 -11.64 -4.13
CA ASP A 123 19.34 -13.06 -3.75
C ASP A 123 20.29 -13.30 -2.55
N ALA A 124 21.47 -12.66 -2.55
CA ALA A 124 22.40 -12.75 -1.42
C ALA A 124 21.83 -12.11 -0.13
N ILE A 125 21.14 -10.98 -0.24
CA ILE A 125 20.43 -10.32 0.86
C ILE A 125 19.35 -11.25 1.43
N GLN A 126 18.58 -11.92 0.57
CA GLN A 126 17.58 -12.88 1.01
C GLN A 126 18.19 -14.07 1.73
N ALA A 127 19.23 -14.68 1.16
CA ALA A 127 19.92 -15.83 1.75
C ALA A 127 20.54 -15.49 3.13
N ALA A 128 21.05 -14.27 3.30
CA ALA A 128 21.57 -13.78 4.57
C ALA A 128 20.47 -13.45 5.59
N GLY A 129 19.22 -13.28 5.15
CA GLY A 129 18.10 -12.82 5.98
C GLY A 129 18.28 -11.35 6.39
N GLU A 130 18.93 -10.54 5.57
CA GLU A 130 19.09 -9.11 5.82
C GLU A 130 17.80 -8.35 5.47
N LEU A 131 17.52 -7.30 6.25
CA LEU A 131 16.33 -6.50 6.06
C LEU A 131 16.63 -5.24 5.24
N GLY A 132 15.61 -4.80 4.50
CA GLY A 132 15.65 -3.57 3.73
C GLY A 132 14.48 -2.65 4.04
N CYS A 133 14.72 -1.35 4.03
CA CYS A 133 13.69 -0.33 4.14
C CYS A 133 13.53 0.46 2.84
N PHE A 134 12.46 1.25 2.74
CA PHE A 134 12.17 2.06 1.56
C PHE A 134 12.10 3.54 1.92
N CYS A 135 13.11 4.29 1.54
CA CYS A 135 13.32 5.70 1.88
C CYS A 135 12.78 6.61 0.77
N LEU A 136 11.43 6.72 0.65
CA LEU A 136 10.78 7.64 -0.28
C LEU A 136 10.25 8.88 0.43
N THR A 137 9.33 8.71 1.39
CA THR A 137 8.62 9.80 2.07
C THR A 137 9.59 10.73 2.78
N GLU A 138 9.39 12.03 2.68
CA GLU A 138 10.19 13.06 3.34
C GLU A 138 9.36 13.82 4.38
N ARG A 139 10.03 14.54 5.31
CA ARG A 139 9.36 15.26 6.41
C ARG A 139 8.39 16.34 5.91
N LEU A 140 8.66 16.97 4.77
CA LEU A 140 7.76 17.93 4.13
C LEU A 140 6.54 17.29 3.45
N ALA A 141 6.53 15.97 3.27
CA ALA A 141 5.37 15.29 2.72
C ALA A 141 4.22 15.27 3.74
N GLY A 142 3.06 15.74 3.33
CA GLY A 142 1.82 15.75 4.10
C GLY A 142 0.69 15.06 3.33
N VAL A 143 -0.48 15.01 3.95
CA VAL A 143 -1.66 14.30 3.40
C VAL A 143 -2.06 14.77 2.00
N ASN A 144 -1.77 16.02 1.63
CA ASN A 144 -2.14 16.60 0.33
C ASN A 144 -0.94 17.07 -0.51
N SER A 145 0.29 16.81 -0.08
CA SER A 145 1.48 17.32 -0.76
C SER A 145 1.81 16.64 -2.09
N GLY A 146 1.26 15.45 -2.34
CA GLY A 146 1.73 14.60 -3.42
C GLY A 146 3.14 14.04 -3.16
N LEU A 147 3.88 13.77 -4.24
CA LEU A 147 5.25 13.26 -4.15
C LEU A 147 6.23 14.41 -3.91
N VAL A 148 6.97 14.31 -2.81
CA VAL A 148 8.05 15.25 -2.44
C VAL A 148 9.37 14.49 -2.43
N VAL A 149 10.36 14.92 -3.23
CA VAL A 149 11.72 14.35 -3.27
C VAL A 149 12.73 15.50 -3.31
N ASN A 150 13.27 15.85 -2.15
CA ASN A 150 14.28 16.89 -1.95
C ASN A 150 15.65 16.32 -1.52
N THR A 151 15.70 15.06 -1.09
CA THR A 151 16.96 14.34 -0.96
C THR A 151 17.62 14.29 -2.34
N THR A 152 18.89 14.69 -2.44
CA THR A 152 19.63 14.72 -3.70
C THR A 152 20.65 13.61 -3.78
N ALA A 153 20.96 13.20 -5.01
CA ALA A 153 22.09 12.34 -5.35
C ALA A 153 22.89 13.00 -6.46
N THR A 154 24.14 13.39 -6.19
CA THR A 154 25.03 14.01 -7.18
C THR A 154 26.11 13.02 -7.57
N TYR A 155 26.34 12.82 -8.85
CA TYR A 155 27.41 11.95 -9.33
C TYR A 155 28.75 12.71 -9.36
N ASP A 156 29.76 12.08 -8.78
CA ASP A 156 31.15 12.53 -8.81
C ASP A 156 31.97 11.57 -9.70
N SER A 157 32.30 12.01 -10.93
CA SER A 157 33.03 11.21 -11.91
C SER A 157 34.49 10.92 -11.51
N ASN A 158 35.09 11.78 -10.67
CA ASN A 158 36.47 11.57 -10.20
C ASN A 158 36.58 10.38 -9.26
N THR A 159 35.58 10.25 -8.35
CA THR A 159 35.54 9.14 -7.37
C THR A 159 34.65 7.99 -7.82
N LYS A 160 33.92 8.14 -8.92
CA LYS A 160 32.90 7.19 -9.43
C LYS A 160 31.89 6.81 -8.35
N THR A 161 31.41 7.81 -7.60
CA THR A 161 30.45 7.65 -6.52
C THR A 161 29.28 8.60 -6.66
N PHE A 162 28.13 8.22 -6.10
CA PHE A 162 27.06 9.16 -5.83
C PHE A 162 27.17 9.70 -4.41
N ILE A 163 26.86 10.97 -4.24
CA ILE A 163 26.83 11.65 -2.95
C ILE A 163 25.36 11.97 -2.63
N LEU A 164 24.82 11.28 -1.63
CA LEU A 164 23.43 11.49 -1.17
C LEU A 164 23.42 12.53 -0.05
N ASN A 165 22.49 13.50 -0.18
CA ASN A 165 22.34 14.58 0.79
C ASN A 165 20.87 14.92 1.06
N SER A 166 20.52 15.02 2.36
CA SER A 166 19.30 15.66 2.85
C SER A 166 19.66 17.11 3.19
N LYS A 167 19.41 18.04 2.26
CA LYS A 167 19.88 19.44 2.35
C LYS A 167 19.39 20.21 3.58
N ASN A 168 18.22 19.84 4.11
CA ASN A 168 17.60 20.44 5.29
C ASN A 168 16.72 19.43 6.01
N GLU A 169 16.13 19.82 7.13
CA GLU A 169 15.24 18.96 7.92
C GLU A 169 14.02 18.46 7.11
N GLY A 170 13.47 19.29 6.23
CA GLY A 170 12.33 18.93 5.38
C GLY A 170 12.63 17.83 4.38
N ALA A 171 13.90 17.71 3.95
CA ALA A 171 14.40 16.67 3.04
C ALA A 171 14.79 15.37 3.76
N CYS A 172 14.75 15.31 5.09
CA CYS A 172 14.98 14.05 5.81
C CYS A 172 13.88 13.04 5.47
N LYS A 173 14.27 11.81 5.20
CA LYS A 173 13.32 10.71 5.02
C LYS A 173 12.56 10.50 6.33
N ASN A 174 11.26 10.23 6.23
CA ASN A 174 10.35 10.21 7.38
C ASN A 174 9.34 9.08 7.26
N TRP A 175 8.84 8.56 8.38
CA TRP A 175 7.97 7.39 8.42
C TRP A 175 8.59 6.14 7.79
N ILE A 176 9.92 5.98 7.93
CA ILE A 176 10.63 4.86 7.33
C ILE A 176 10.48 3.63 8.23
N SER A 177 9.58 2.75 7.83
CA SER A 177 9.42 1.44 8.45
C SER A 177 10.69 0.62 8.29
N GLN A 178 11.13 -0.06 9.37
CA GLN A 178 12.40 -0.80 9.46
C GLN A 178 13.66 0.08 9.45
N GLY A 179 13.56 1.42 9.54
CA GLY A 179 14.73 2.29 9.46
C GLY A 179 15.72 2.09 10.62
N LEU A 180 15.26 1.68 11.81
CA LEU A 180 16.14 1.36 12.94
C LEU A 180 16.79 -0.03 12.82
N THR A 181 16.15 -0.96 12.13
CA THR A 181 16.55 -2.39 12.14
C THR A 181 17.14 -2.89 10.82
N ALA A 182 16.86 -2.23 9.69
CA ALA A 182 17.32 -2.67 8.37
C ALA A 182 18.83 -2.40 8.12
N GLU A 183 19.48 -3.33 7.43
CA GLU A 183 20.84 -3.20 6.91
C GLU A 183 20.88 -2.42 5.60
N TRP A 184 19.84 -2.55 4.79
CA TRP A 184 19.75 -2.00 3.45
C TRP A 184 18.63 -0.98 3.33
N ALA A 185 18.73 -0.12 2.33
CA ALA A 185 17.66 0.77 1.93
C ALA A 185 17.59 0.89 0.40
N VAL A 186 16.38 1.01 -0.13
CA VAL A 186 16.18 1.69 -1.40
C VAL A 186 15.90 3.15 -1.09
N VAL A 187 16.78 4.04 -1.51
CA VAL A 187 16.64 5.49 -1.31
C VAL A 187 16.20 6.12 -2.62
N VAL A 188 15.08 6.83 -2.61
CA VAL A 188 14.67 7.66 -3.75
C VAL A 188 15.23 9.06 -3.56
N ALA A 189 16.08 9.49 -4.50
CA ALA A 189 16.74 10.79 -4.48
C ALA A 189 16.71 11.44 -5.86
N ASP A 190 16.75 12.77 -5.88
CA ASP A 190 16.78 13.57 -7.10
C ASP A 190 18.19 13.57 -7.67
N LEU A 191 18.36 12.89 -8.80
CA LEU A 191 19.67 12.66 -9.43
C LEU A 191 20.13 13.88 -10.21
N THR A 192 21.38 14.29 -9.97
CA THR A 192 22.12 15.30 -10.73
C THR A 192 23.41 14.67 -11.27
N THR A 193 23.67 14.80 -12.56
CA THR A 193 24.85 14.34 -13.25
C THR A 193 26.05 15.26 -13.04
N THR A 194 27.26 14.84 -13.45
CA THR A 194 28.51 15.60 -13.24
C THR A 194 28.45 16.99 -13.88
N ASP A 195 27.78 17.15 -15.03
CA ASP A 195 27.58 18.43 -15.72
C ASP A 195 26.52 19.34 -15.07
N GLY A 196 26.00 18.95 -13.90
CA GLY A 196 24.97 19.70 -13.18
C GLY A 196 23.55 19.51 -13.71
N LYS A 197 23.31 18.64 -14.69
CA LYS A 197 21.97 18.37 -15.23
C LYS A 197 21.15 17.58 -14.23
N ARG A 198 20.02 18.13 -13.82
CA ARG A 198 19.02 17.47 -13.00
C ARG A 198 18.17 16.53 -13.86
N VAL A 199 18.16 15.24 -13.55
CA VAL A 199 17.42 14.19 -14.31
C VAL A 199 16.22 13.65 -13.57
N GLY A 200 16.01 14.04 -12.32
CA GLY A 200 14.82 13.71 -11.54
C GLY A 200 15.02 12.51 -10.59
N PRO A 201 13.94 12.07 -9.93
CA PRO A 201 14.02 11.03 -8.91
C PRO A 201 14.43 9.67 -9.46
N HIS A 202 15.43 9.06 -8.81
CA HIS A 202 15.95 7.71 -9.10
C HIS A 202 16.07 6.89 -7.82
N GLY A 203 16.08 5.57 -7.94
CA GLY A 203 16.26 4.62 -6.84
C GLY A 203 17.72 4.23 -6.67
N PHE A 204 18.19 4.20 -5.43
CA PHE A 204 19.53 3.79 -5.05
C PHE A 204 19.46 2.66 -4.03
N LEU A 205 20.06 1.50 -4.33
CA LEU A 205 20.23 0.42 -3.37
C LEU A 205 21.50 0.68 -2.56
N VAL A 206 21.33 0.98 -1.28
CA VAL A 206 22.43 1.38 -0.40
C VAL A 206 22.46 0.54 0.86
N ARG A 207 23.66 0.32 1.38
CA ARG A 207 23.86 -0.31 2.67
C ARG A 207 23.91 0.77 3.76
N LEU A 208 22.96 0.73 4.70
CA LEU A 208 22.89 1.69 5.81
C LEU A 208 23.82 1.32 6.96
N ARG A 209 24.04 0.03 7.17
CA ARG A 209 24.77 -0.52 8.32
C ARG A 209 25.88 -1.44 7.87
N ASP A 210 26.98 -1.44 8.61
CA ASP A 210 28.10 -2.33 8.37
C ASP A 210 27.88 -3.66 9.08
N SER A 211 27.52 -4.70 8.31
CA SER A 211 27.27 -6.04 8.85
C SER A 211 28.52 -6.71 9.46
N SER A 212 29.73 -6.26 9.10
CA SER A 212 30.98 -6.82 9.63
C SER A 212 31.16 -6.54 11.13
N ARG A 213 30.45 -5.55 11.66
CA ARG A 213 30.52 -5.09 13.05
C ARG A 213 29.31 -5.47 13.90
N ALA A 214 28.43 -6.34 13.39
CA ALA A 214 27.27 -6.77 14.18
C ALA A 214 27.74 -7.48 15.46
N ASN A 215 27.30 -6.98 16.60
CA ASN A 215 27.56 -7.65 17.87
C ASN A 215 26.58 -8.82 18.02
N LYS A 216 27.00 -10.01 17.58
CA LYS A 216 26.21 -11.25 17.64
C LYS A 216 25.77 -11.63 19.07
N LYS A 217 26.45 -11.09 20.11
CA LYS A 217 26.15 -11.42 21.52
C LYS A 217 25.06 -10.53 22.14
N THR A 218 24.89 -9.29 21.67
CA THR A 218 23.96 -8.32 22.27
C THR A 218 22.69 -8.12 21.49
N GLY A 219 22.56 -8.68 20.28
CA GLY A 219 21.42 -8.44 19.40
C GLY A 219 21.28 -6.98 18.92
N SER A 220 22.26 -6.12 19.23
CA SER A 220 22.22 -4.71 18.84
C SER A 220 22.43 -4.58 17.34
N PRO A 221 21.69 -3.67 16.66
CA PRO A 221 21.89 -3.40 15.24
C PRO A 221 23.33 -3.02 14.95
N SER A 222 23.85 -3.43 13.78
CA SER A 222 25.17 -3.02 13.31
C SER A 222 25.28 -1.49 13.26
N PRO A 223 26.48 -0.90 13.48
CA PRO A 223 26.68 0.53 13.40
C PRO A 223 26.24 1.10 12.06
N LEU A 224 25.73 2.31 12.05
CA LEU A 224 25.41 3.06 10.83
C LEU A 224 26.72 3.43 10.10
N ARG A 225 26.64 3.43 8.78
CA ARG A 225 27.76 3.92 7.94
C ARG A 225 27.91 5.43 8.08
N ARG A 226 29.15 5.91 7.86
CA ARG A 226 29.45 7.34 7.87
C ARG A 226 28.55 8.08 6.88
N GLY A 227 27.96 9.19 7.29
CA GLY A 227 27.04 9.99 6.50
C GLY A 227 25.58 9.57 6.60
N VAL A 228 25.25 8.55 7.40
CA VAL A 228 23.87 8.15 7.69
C VAL A 228 23.54 8.42 9.14
N THR A 229 22.46 9.12 9.40
CA THR A 229 21.88 9.31 10.73
C THR A 229 20.44 8.81 10.72
N VAL A 230 20.09 8.05 11.75
CA VAL A 230 18.74 7.49 11.92
C VAL A 230 18.25 7.80 13.32
N GLY A 231 17.01 8.23 13.44
CA GLY A 231 16.36 8.43 14.75
C GLY A 231 14.95 7.84 14.78
N ASP A 232 14.55 7.43 15.98
CA ASP A 232 13.21 6.91 16.23
C ASP A 232 12.17 8.03 16.10
N MET A 233 11.01 7.73 15.55
CA MET A 233 9.89 8.66 15.49
C MET A 233 9.05 8.68 16.78
N GLY A 234 9.32 7.78 17.70
CA GLY A 234 8.62 7.68 18.98
C GLY A 234 7.45 6.69 18.98
N LEU A 235 6.74 6.69 20.10
CA LEU A 235 5.61 5.77 20.31
C LEU A 235 4.43 6.10 19.39
N LYS A 236 3.78 5.06 18.90
CA LYS A 236 2.57 5.12 18.09
C LYS A 236 1.39 4.56 18.87
N THR A 237 0.18 4.82 18.40
CA THR A 237 -1.04 4.24 18.98
C THR A 237 -1.23 2.77 18.60
N THR A 238 -0.60 2.32 17.50
CA THR A 238 -0.69 0.96 16.99
C THR A 238 0.63 0.54 16.32
N GLY A 239 0.84 -0.76 16.12
CA GLY A 239 2.02 -1.28 15.44
C GLY A 239 3.32 -1.03 16.21
N LEU A 240 3.31 -1.18 17.53
CA LEU A 240 4.50 -0.99 18.38
C LEU A 240 5.60 -2.04 18.11
N ASP A 241 5.24 -3.14 17.49
CA ASP A 241 6.12 -4.19 16.98
C ASP A 241 6.86 -3.82 15.68
N LEU A 242 6.60 -2.61 15.14
CA LEU A 242 7.29 -2.04 13.98
C LEU A 242 8.01 -0.76 14.36
N ASP A 243 9.30 -0.67 14.09
CA ASP A 243 10.05 0.59 14.17
C ASP A 243 9.70 1.50 12.99
N ASN A 244 9.53 2.80 13.29
CA ASN A 244 9.47 3.85 12.29
C ASN A 244 10.55 4.89 12.59
N ALA A 245 11.31 5.25 11.57
CA ALA A 245 12.45 6.15 11.71
C ALA A 245 12.35 7.37 10.80
N TRP A 246 13.08 8.40 11.16
CA TRP A 246 13.57 9.39 10.21
C TRP A 246 15.01 9.05 9.83
N VAL A 247 15.39 9.33 8.59
CA VAL A 247 16.74 9.05 8.07
C VAL A 247 17.27 10.29 7.37
N ARG A 248 18.50 10.68 7.72
CA ARG A 248 19.21 11.82 7.14
C ARG A 248 20.49 11.34 6.48
N PHE A 249 20.76 11.87 5.31
CA PHE A 249 22.01 11.66 4.58
C PHE A 249 22.83 12.96 4.60
N SER A 250 24.13 12.85 4.94
CA SER A 250 25.08 13.96 4.97
C SER A 250 26.37 13.50 4.33
N ASP A 251 26.61 13.94 3.09
CA ASP A 251 27.73 13.50 2.26
C ASP A 251 27.90 11.97 2.23
N PHE A 252 26.78 11.27 2.16
CA PHE A 252 26.78 9.83 2.14
C PHE A 252 27.21 9.32 0.77
N ARG A 253 28.46 8.86 0.68
CA ARG A 253 29.05 8.35 -0.56
C ARG A 253 28.71 6.89 -0.76
N VAL A 254 28.17 6.59 -1.94
CA VAL A 254 27.80 5.23 -2.35
C VAL A 254 28.41 4.92 -3.72
N PRO A 255 28.79 3.66 -3.99
CA PRO A 255 29.41 3.29 -5.27
C PRO A 255 28.44 3.54 -6.44
N HIS A 256 29.01 3.68 -7.65
CA HIS A 256 28.24 3.80 -8.90
C HIS A 256 27.17 2.71 -9.04
N ALA A 257 27.52 1.47 -8.69
CA ALA A 257 26.62 0.31 -8.71
C ALA A 257 25.44 0.40 -7.72
N SER A 258 25.32 1.46 -6.90
CA SER A 258 24.14 1.66 -6.06
C SER A 258 22.93 2.18 -6.84
N LEU A 259 23.14 2.83 -7.99
CA LEU A 259 22.04 3.30 -8.84
C LEU A 259 21.31 2.10 -9.44
N LEU A 260 20.00 2.00 -9.21
CA LEU A 260 19.14 1.01 -9.85
C LEU A 260 18.93 1.43 -11.32
N ASP A 261 19.71 0.87 -12.22
CA ASP A 261 20.01 1.40 -13.55
C ASP A 261 19.27 0.71 -14.71
N ARG A 262 18.37 -0.24 -14.43
CA ARG A 262 17.67 -1.00 -15.48
C ARG A 262 16.95 -0.11 -16.52
N HIS A 263 16.43 1.03 -16.10
CA HIS A 263 15.63 1.94 -16.93
C HIS A 263 16.26 3.30 -17.15
N GLY A 264 17.46 3.52 -16.67
CA GLY A 264 18.22 4.76 -16.84
C GLY A 264 19.41 4.77 -15.93
N GLY A 265 20.58 5.06 -16.48
CA GLY A 265 21.86 4.99 -15.79
C GLY A 265 22.69 6.25 -15.94
N VAL A 266 23.87 6.22 -15.35
CA VAL A 266 24.93 7.23 -15.52
C VAL A 266 26.17 6.51 -16.03
N ASP A 267 26.82 7.04 -17.07
CA ASP A 267 28.09 6.53 -17.53
C ASP A 267 29.16 6.75 -16.46
N ALA A 268 29.85 5.67 -16.08
CA ALA A 268 30.79 5.70 -14.97
C ALA A 268 32.06 6.55 -15.24
N ALA A 269 32.44 6.72 -16.51
CA ALA A 269 33.64 7.47 -16.89
C ALA A 269 33.33 8.96 -17.09
N THR A 270 32.25 9.26 -17.80
CA THR A 270 31.91 10.63 -18.21
C THR A 270 30.93 11.31 -17.24
N GLY A 271 30.17 10.54 -16.47
CA GLY A 271 29.09 11.05 -15.63
C GLY A 271 27.85 11.50 -16.42
N ALA A 272 27.80 11.22 -17.72
CA ALA A 272 26.67 11.54 -18.56
C ALA A 272 25.46 10.64 -18.27
N TYR A 273 24.24 11.18 -18.36
CA TYR A 273 23.03 10.39 -18.19
C TYR A 273 22.75 9.53 -19.43
N LEU A 274 22.69 8.23 -19.23
CA LEU A 274 22.27 7.26 -20.23
C LEU A 274 20.75 7.18 -20.20
N GLY A 275 20.08 7.76 -21.17
CA GLY A 275 18.62 7.90 -21.21
C GLY A 275 17.84 6.62 -20.90
N ALA A 276 16.59 6.77 -20.50
CA ALA A 276 15.73 5.68 -20.09
C ALA A 276 14.60 5.42 -21.08
N ALA A 277 14.38 4.15 -21.41
CA ALA A 277 13.19 3.73 -22.17
C ALA A 277 11.89 3.87 -21.35
N LYS A 278 11.98 3.70 -20.03
CA LYS A 278 10.88 3.91 -19.07
C LYS A 278 11.35 4.85 -17.97
N LYS A 279 10.50 5.76 -17.54
CA LYS A 279 10.85 6.67 -16.44
C LYS A 279 10.96 5.90 -15.12
N PRO A 280 12.08 5.99 -14.38
CA PRO A 280 12.26 5.27 -13.11
C PRO A 280 11.11 5.49 -12.11
N MET A 281 10.55 6.69 -12.04
CA MET A 281 9.42 6.99 -11.16
C MET A 281 8.12 6.26 -11.56
N GLU A 282 7.89 6.00 -12.83
CA GLU A 282 6.72 5.21 -13.26
C GLU A 282 6.87 3.76 -12.80
N MET A 283 8.07 3.22 -12.83
CA MET A 283 8.34 1.86 -12.36
C MET A 283 8.28 1.73 -10.84
N ILE A 284 8.72 2.76 -10.10
CA ILE A 284 8.46 2.85 -8.65
C ILE A 284 6.95 2.88 -8.39
N GLY A 285 6.21 3.64 -9.19
CA GLY A 285 4.75 3.70 -9.13
C GLY A 285 4.07 2.33 -9.29
N GLN A 286 4.63 1.42 -10.10
CA GLN A 286 4.14 0.05 -10.22
C GLN A 286 4.17 -0.71 -8.89
N ARG A 287 5.18 -0.47 -8.04
CA ARG A 287 5.24 -1.06 -6.69
C ARG A 287 4.16 -0.52 -5.76
N LEU A 288 3.76 0.73 -5.95
CA LEU A 288 2.62 1.27 -5.22
C LEU A 288 1.30 0.61 -5.64
N PHE A 289 1.17 0.13 -6.88
CA PHE A 289 -0.03 -0.62 -7.30
C PHE A 289 -0.13 -1.97 -6.61
N THR A 290 0.97 -2.72 -6.50
CA THR A 290 1.01 -3.99 -5.75
C THR A 290 0.67 -3.76 -4.27
N GLY A 291 1.26 -2.76 -3.65
CA GLY A 291 0.96 -2.40 -2.26
C GLY A 291 -0.50 -2.00 -2.06
N ARG A 292 -1.11 -1.26 -2.99
CA ARG A 292 -2.52 -0.87 -2.90
C ARG A 292 -3.46 -2.07 -2.90
N VAL A 293 -3.21 -3.05 -3.78
CA VAL A 293 -4.01 -4.29 -3.81
C VAL A 293 -3.79 -5.09 -2.54
N ALA A 294 -2.54 -5.27 -2.09
CA ALA A 294 -2.23 -5.99 -0.86
C ALA A 294 -2.87 -5.35 0.38
N VAL A 295 -2.85 -4.00 0.48
CA VAL A 295 -3.49 -3.24 1.57
C VAL A 295 -5.01 -3.40 1.54
N ALA A 296 -5.64 -3.33 0.36
CA ALA A 296 -7.09 -3.54 0.22
C ALA A 296 -7.49 -4.95 0.69
N GLN A 297 -6.74 -5.97 0.29
CA GLN A 297 -6.97 -7.35 0.71
C GLN A 297 -6.74 -7.54 2.21
N ALA A 298 -5.69 -6.96 2.76
CA ALA A 298 -5.41 -7.05 4.19
C ALA A 298 -6.53 -6.42 5.03
N ALA A 299 -7.06 -5.28 4.62
CA ALA A 299 -8.18 -4.64 5.29
C ALA A 299 -9.44 -5.53 5.27
N LEU A 300 -9.75 -6.15 4.12
CA LEU A 300 -10.89 -7.06 3.98
C LEU A 300 -10.72 -8.32 4.84
N VAL A 301 -9.55 -8.97 4.79
CA VAL A 301 -9.26 -10.18 5.57
C VAL A 301 -9.33 -9.88 7.07
N PHE A 302 -8.71 -8.80 7.53
CA PHE A 302 -8.78 -8.36 8.93
C PHE A 302 -10.24 -8.16 9.38
N SER A 303 -11.02 -7.41 8.59
CA SER A 303 -12.39 -7.06 8.95
C SER A 303 -13.31 -8.28 8.95
N ARG A 304 -13.19 -9.17 7.95
CA ARG A 304 -13.94 -10.43 7.95
C ARG A 304 -13.61 -11.29 9.17
N THR A 305 -12.33 -11.41 9.52
CA THR A 305 -11.89 -12.17 10.70
C THR A 305 -12.52 -11.58 11.98
N LEU A 306 -12.53 -10.26 12.11
CA LEU A 306 -13.15 -9.58 13.24
C LEU A 306 -14.66 -9.86 13.30
N PHE A 307 -15.39 -9.74 12.17
CA PHE A 307 -16.80 -10.03 12.08
C PHE A 307 -17.14 -11.48 12.43
N LEU A 308 -16.37 -12.45 11.91
CA LEU A 308 -16.56 -13.87 12.20
C LEU A 308 -16.32 -14.21 13.68
N ASN A 309 -15.27 -13.67 14.29
CA ASN A 309 -14.98 -13.89 15.70
C ASN A 309 -16.03 -13.26 16.61
N THR A 310 -16.47 -12.05 16.26
CA THR A 310 -17.51 -11.33 16.98
C THR A 310 -18.87 -12.04 16.84
N LYS A 311 -19.16 -12.60 15.66
CA LYS A 311 -20.40 -13.38 15.45
C LYS A 311 -20.42 -14.62 16.34
N LYS A 312 -19.34 -15.38 16.47
CA LYS A 312 -19.24 -16.53 17.39
C LYS A 312 -19.55 -16.13 18.84
N TYR A 313 -19.05 -14.96 19.27
CA TYR A 313 -19.37 -14.44 20.59
C TYR A 313 -20.86 -14.10 20.71
N SER A 314 -21.41 -13.34 19.75
CA SER A 314 -22.79 -12.87 19.79
C SER A 314 -23.82 -13.99 19.62
N ASP A 315 -23.48 -15.09 18.94
CA ASP A 315 -24.31 -16.29 18.85
C ASP A 315 -24.45 -17.00 20.22
N GLY A 316 -23.41 -16.93 21.05
CA GLY A 316 -23.41 -17.52 22.40
C GLY A 316 -23.88 -16.58 23.51
N LYS A 317 -23.98 -15.28 23.25
CA LYS A 317 -24.35 -14.28 24.25
C LYS A 317 -25.86 -14.07 24.29
N MET A 318 -26.51 -14.54 25.38
CA MET A 318 -27.95 -14.32 25.60
C MET A 318 -28.23 -12.91 26.14
N CYS A 319 -29.27 -12.27 25.63
CA CYS A 319 -29.69 -10.93 26.01
C CYS A 319 -31.18 -10.91 26.42
N ALA A 320 -31.49 -10.33 27.60
CA ALA A 320 -32.85 -10.13 28.01
C ALA A 320 -33.48 -8.99 27.20
N MET A 321 -34.54 -9.29 26.45
CA MET A 321 -35.34 -8.32 25.70
C MET A 321 -36.84 -8.55 25.95
N ARG A 322 -37.56 -7.54 26.39
CA ARG A 322 -39.02 -7.47 26.52
C ARG A 322 -39.75 -8.83 26.54
N GLY A 323 -39.45 -9.67 27.55
CA GLY A 323 -40.08 -10.97 27.73
C GLY A 323 -39.47 -12.17 26.97
N THR A 324 -38.38 -11.94 26.23
CA THR A 324 -37.60 -12.99 25.54
C THR A 324 -36.13 -12.90 25.89
N THR A 325 -35.36 -13.95 25.57
CA THR A 325 -33.91 -14.00 25.80
C THR A 325 -33.22 -14.52 24.55
N PRO A 326 -33.19 -13.72 23.44
CA PRO A 326 -32.52 -14.12 22.21
C PRO A 326 -31.02 -14.10 22.37
N ALA A 327 -30.30 -14.72 21.41
CA ALA A 327 -28.89 -14.48 21.24
C ALA A 327 -28.63 -13.02 20.81
N LEU A 328 -27.49 -12.45 21.17
CA LEU A 328 -27.12 -11.08 20.77
C LEU A 328 -27.10 -10.94 19.24
N SER A 329 -26.67 -11.96 18.50
CA SER A 329 -26.69 -12.00 17.04
C SER A 329 -28.09 -11.94 16.44
N ASP A 330 -29.14 -12.28 17.22
CA ASP A 330 -30.54 -12.23 16.79
C ASP A 330 -31.18 -10.86 17.01
N VAL A 331 -30.49 -9.96 17.71
CA VAL A 331 -30.98 -8.58 17.89
C VAL A 331 -31.05 -7.90 16.52
N PRO A 332 -32.20 -7.30 16.13
CA PRO A 332 -32.45 -6.92 14.73
C PRO A 332 -31.37 -6.04 14.08
N GLN A 333 -30.86 -5.04 14.80
CA GLN A 333 -29.84 -4.14 14.26
C GLN A 333 -28.50 -4.85 14.03
N LEU A 334 -28.10 -5.78 14.91
CA LEU A 334 -26.86 -6.51 14.75
C LEU A 334 -26.96 -7.56 13.64
N ARG A 335 -28.13 -8.25 13.55
CA ARG A 335 -28.41 -9.17 12.44
C ARG A 335 -28.36 -8.45 11.10
N ALA A 336 -29.03 -7.29 10.99
CA ALA A 336 -29.02 -6.48 9.77
C ALA A 336 -27.58 -6.02 9.41
N LEU A 337 -26.75 -5.71 10.41
CA LEU A 337 -25.35 -5.36 10.19
C LEU A 337 -24.52 -6.55 9.67
N TYR A 338 -24.72 -7.77 10.19
CA TYR A 338 -24.04 -8.97 9.67
C TYR A 338 -24.44 -9.24 8.22
N ASP A 339 -25.74 -9.15 7.89
CA ASP A 339 -26.25 -9.37 6.53
C ASP A 339 -25.72 -8.32 5.54
N GLU A 340 -25.69 -7.06 5.95
CA GLU A 340 -25.10 -5.98 5.15
C GLU A 340 -23.61 -6.17 4.94
N ALA A 341 -22.87 -6.49 6.02
CA ALA A 341 -21.44 -6.67 5.97
C ALA A 341 -21.04 -7.81 5.03
N GLU A 342 -21.75 -8.95 5.07
CA GLU A 342 -21.49 -10.08 4.17
C GLU A 342 -21.60 -9.67 2.70
N LYS A 343 -22.67 -8.96 2.33
CA LYS A 343 -22.88 -8.48 0.95
C LYS A 343 -21.80 -7.48 0.52
N ARG A 344 -21.46 -6.55 1.41
CA ARG A 344 -20.46 -5.50 1.11
C ARG A 344 -19.05 -6.08 1.02
N PHE A 345 -18.66 -7.01 1.91
CA PHE A 345 -17.37 -7.69 1.83
C PHE A 345 -17.26 -8.53 0.56
N ALA A 346 -18.26 -9.35 0.23
CA ALA A 346 -18.26 -10.17 -0.97
C ALA A 346 -18.10 -9.33 -2.26
N ARG A 347 -18.81 -8.19 -2.34
CA ARG A 347 -18.69 -7.26 -3.47
C ARG A 347 -17.28 -6.64 -3.55
N MET A 348 -16.71 -6.21 -2.41
CA MET A 348 -15.36 -5.64 -2.38
C MET A 348 -14.30 -6.69 -2.75
N GLU A 349 -14.41 -7.91 -2.23
CA GLU A 349 -13.50 -9.01 -2.56
C GLU A 349 -13.53 -9.32 -4.06
N SER A 350 -14.71 -9.43 -4.65
CA SER A 350 -14.85 -9.62 -6.10
C SER A 350 -14.16 -8.51 -6.89
N PHE A 351 -14.32 -7.26 -6.48
CA PHE A 351 -13.68 -6.11 -7.14
C PHE A 351 -12.16 -6.13 -6.99
N VAL A 352 -11.65 -6.35 -5.77
CA VAL A 352 -10.21 -6.39 -5.50
C VAL A 352 -9.54 -7.57 -6.21
N ASN A 353 -10.19 -8.74 -6.26
CA ASN A 353 -9.67 -9.92 -6.96
C ASN A 353 -9.55 -9.70 -8.48
N LYS A 354 -10.51 -8.99 -9.09
CA LYS A 354 -10.38 -8.58 -10.51
C LYS A 354 -9.19 -7.63 -10.72
N CYS A 355 -8.98 -6.70 -9.79
CA CYS A 355 -7.80 -5.81 -9.82
C CYS A 355 -6.49 -6.59 -9.66
N GLU A 356 -6.42 -7.56 -8.74
CA GLU A 356 -5.27 -8.46 -8.55
C GLU A 356 -4.97 -9.23 -9.82
N THR A 357 -5.97 -9.87 -10.43
CA THR A 357 -5.80 -10.67 -11.64
C THR A 357 -5.20 -9.85 -12.79
N GLY A 358 -5.73 -8.66 -13.03
CA GLY A 358 -5.18 -7.76 -14.06
C GLY A 358 -3.78 -7.25 -13.74
N LEU A 359 -3.50 -6.99 -12.46
CA LEU A 359 -2.17 -6.57 -12.03
C LEU A 359 -1.14 -7.71 -12.12
N CYS A 360 -1.50 -8.93 -11.73
CA CYS A 360 -0.63 -10.10 -11.86
C CYS A 360 -0.19 -10.33 -13.32
N ALA A 361 -1.12 -10.20 -14.27
CA ALA A 361 -0.79 -10.30 -15.70
C ALA A 361 0.23 -9.24 -16.14
N ALA A 362 0.04 -7.99 -15.70
CA ALA A 362 0.98 -6.90 -16.01
C ALA A 362 2.36 -7.10 -15.37
N LEU A 363 2.42 -7.64 -14.14
CA LEU A 363 3.67 -7.93 -13.44
C LEU A 363 4.50 -9.01 -14.12
N VAL A 364 3.84 -10.10 -14.56
CA VAL A 364 4.50 -11.19 -15.31
C VAL A 364 4.99 -10.72 -16.68
N ALA A 365 4.20 -9.86 -17.36
CA ALA A 365 4.58 -9.27 -18.63
C ALA A 365 5.63 -8.14 -18.50
N ASP A 366 6.01 -7.74 -17.30
CA ASP A 366 6.86 -6.57 -17.02
C ASP A 366 6.34 -5.27 -17.67
N GLU A 367 5.01 -5.10 -17.64
CA GLU A 367 4.30 -3.97 -18.22
C GLU A 367 3.62 -3.11 -17.15
N MET A 368 3.40 -1.84 -17.51
CA MET A 368 2.55 -0.97 -16.68
C MET A 368 1.07 -1.33 -16.91
N PRO A 369 0.26 -1.41 -15.85
CA PRO A 369 -1.18 -1.60 -16.00
C PRO A 369 -1.80 -0.47 -16.84
N LYS A 370 -2.77 -0.80 -17.68
CA LYS A 370 -3.54 0.19 -18.45
C LYS A 370 -4.20 1.21 -17.53
N LEU A 371 -4.48 2.42 -18.03
CA LEU A 371 -5.05 3.52 -17.24
C LEU A 371 -6.33 3.12 -16.47
N ALA A 372 -7.22 2.34 -17.10
CA ALA A 372 -8.44 1.84 -16.44
C ALA A 372 -8.11 0.93 -15.24
N ALA A 373 -7.15 0.01 -15.39
CA ALA A 373 -6.69 -0.87 -14.32
C ALA A 373 -6.00 -0.08 -13.21
N THR A 374 -5.15 0.90 -13.55
CA THR A 374 -4.51 1.81 -12.57
C THR A 374 -5.55 2.57 -11.75
N ARG A 375 -6.61 3.07 -12.40
CA ARG A 375 -7.74 3.73 -11.73
C ARG A 375 -8.49 2.75 -10.82
N ALA A 376 -8.81 1.56 -11.31
CA ALA A 376 -9.50 0.53 -10.52
C ALA A 376 -8.69 0.12 -9.27
N ILE A 377 -7.37 -0.02 -9.36
CA ILE A 377 -6.49 -0.35 -8.23
C ILE A 377 -6.51 0.77 -7.16
N ALA A 378 -6.50 2.04 -7.57
CA ALA A 378 -6.61 3.15 -6.62
C ALA A 378 -7.98 3.13 -5.91
N VAL A 379 -9.06 2.90 -6.66
CA VAL A 379 -10.42 2.77 -6.13
C VAL A 379 -10.55 1.56 -5.20
N ALA A 380 -9.94 0.43 -5.54
CA ALA A 380 -9.94 -0.78 -4.70
C ALA A 380 -9.37 -0.48 -3.31
N LYS A 381 -8.22 0.20 -3.25
CA LYS A 381 -7.59 0.60 -1.98
C LYS A 381 -8.48 1.56 -1.19
N ILE A 382 -9.03 2.58 -1.82
CA ILE A 382 -9.89 3.57 -1.15
C ILE A 382 -11.14 2.88 -0.59
N ARG A 383 -11.90 2.21 -1.45
CA ARG A 383 -13.23 1.69 -1.10
C ARG A 383 -13.20 0.48 -0.17
N ALA A 384 -12.25 -0.44 -0.37
CA ALA A 384 -12.10 -1.56 0.55
C ALA A 384 -11.78 -1.08 1.97
N VAL A 385 -10.81 -0.17 2.12
CA VAL A 385 -10.41 0.34 3.44
C VAL A 385 -11.54 1.16 4.09
N GLU A 386 -12.21 2.03 3.35
CA GLU A 386 -13.34 2.83 3.89
C GLU A 386 -14.50 1.95 4.33
N THR A 387 -14.87 0.95 3.51
CA THR A 387 -15.91 -0.03 3.88
C THR A 387 -15.54 -0.78 5.15
N CYS A 388 -14.28 -1.22 5.28
CA CYS A 388 -13.81 -1.91 6.46
C CYS A 388 -13.83 -1.03 7.71
N VAL A 389 -13.36 0.21 7.62
CA VAL A 389 -13.37 1.18 8.74
C VAL A 389 -14.80 1.41 9.23
N GLU A 390 -15.74 1.68 8.32
CA GLU A 390 -17.12 1.93 8.65
C GLU A 390 -17.79 0.73 9.30
N LEU A 391 -17.69 -0.45 8.67
CA LEU A 391 -18.36 -1.66 9.18
C LEU A 391 -17.78 -2.10 10.53
N CYS A 392 -16.46 -2.08 10.71
CA CYS A 392 -15.83 -2.44 11.98
C CYS A 392 -16.20 -1.45 13.10
N HIS A 393 -16.33 -0.15 12.78
CA HIS A 393 -16.77 0.85 13.75
C HIS A 393 -18.22 0.61 14.18
N ARG A 394 -19.12 0.32 13.25
CA ARG A 394 -20.53 -0.02 13.55
C ARG A 394 -20.62 -1.31 14.37
N LEU A 395 -19.85 -2.35 14.01
CA LEU A 395 -19.80 -3.60 14.77
C LEU A 395 -19.37 -3.35 16.23
N LYS A 396 -18.36 -2.50 16.44
CA LYS A 396 -17.89 -2.11 17.77
C LYS A 396 -18.99 -1.48 18.62
N GLN A 397 -19.88 -0.68 18.01
CA GLN A 397 -21.01 -0.06 18.69
C GLN A 397 -22.09 -1.07 19.06
N GLU A 398 -22.43 -1.99 18.14
CA GLU A 398 -23.53 -2.95 18.32
C GLU A 398 -23.23 -4.06 19.33
N VAL A 399 -21.96 -4.39 19.58
CA VAL A 399 -21.58 -5.42 20.56
C VAL A 399 -21.25 -4.88 21.95
N GLY A 400 -21.27 -3.56 22.10
CA GLY A 400 -21.09 -2.88 23.39
C GLY A 400 -19.73 -3.12 24.04
N SER A 401 -19.71 -3.30 25.36
CA SER A 401 -18.47 -3.44 26.16
C SER A 401 -17.59 -4.63 25.80
N TYR A 402 -18.11 -5.64 25.12
CA TYR A 402 -17.27 -6.72 24.57
C TYR A 402 -16.14 -6.17 23.70
N ALA A 403 -16.39 -5.10 22.95
CA ALA A 403 -15.38 -4.47 22.10
C ALA A 403 -14.23 -3.76 22.88
N LEU A 404 -14.33 -3.66 24.21
CA LEU A 404 -13.30 -3.12 25.08
C LEU A 404 -12.44 -4.21 25.73
N MET A 405 -12.83 -5.48 25.57
CA MET A 405 -12.07 -6.59 26.10
C MET A 405 -10.85 -6.90 25.24
N ALA A 406 -9.76 -7.26 25.87
CA ALA A 406 -8.56 -7.71 25.17
C ALA A 406 -8.80 -9.05 24.45
N ASP A 407 -8.04 -9.31 23.39
CA ASP A 407 -8.10 -10.52 22.56
C ASP A 407 -9.40 -10.68 21.75
N THR A 408 -10.16 -9.63 21.61
CA THR A 408 -11.36 -9.62 20.75
C THR A 408 -11.03 -9.26 19.30
N GLY A 409 -9.87 -8.65 19.06
CA GLY A 409 -9.43 -8.09 17.79
C GLY A 409 -9.80 -6.61 17.60
N PHE A 410 -10.71 -6.06 18.42
CA PHE A 410 -11.08 -4.64 18.32
C PHE A 410 -9.92 -3.71 18.71
N GLU A 411 -9.01 -4.14 19.57
CA GLU A 411 -7.77 -3.44 19.94
C GLU A 411 -6.85 -3.19 18.74
N HIS A 412 -7.02 -3.92 17.66
CA HIS A 412 -6.23 -3.80 16.44
C HIS A 412 -6.92 -3.06 15.30
N THR A 413 -8.08 -2.46 15.53
CA THR A 413 -8.84 -1.73 14.48
C THR A 413 -8.07 -0.56 13.87
N ASP A 414 -7.09 0.02 14.58
CA ASP A 414 -6.20 1.05 14.05
C ASP A 414 -5.28 0.54 12.92
N PHE A 415 -5.18 -0.78 12.72
CA PHE A 415 -4.58 -1.35 11.51
C PHE A 415 -5.25 -0.84 10.23
N LEU A 416 -6.57 -0.63 10.26
CA LEU A 416 -7.32 -0.08 9.13
C LEU A 416 -6.92 1.38 8.85
N GLN A 417 -6.53 2.15 9.88
CA GLN A 417 -5.98 3.50 9.68
C GLN A 417 -4.59 3.42 9.02
N CYS A 418 -3.74 2.47 9.43
CA CYS A 418 -2.48 2.21 8.73
C CYS A 418 -2.72 1.87 7.24
N CYS A 419 -3.71 1.03 6.95
CA CYS A 419 -4.14 0.72 5.58
C CYS A 419 -4.61 1.97 4.81
N LYS A 420 -5.24 2.94 5.49
CA LYS A 420 -5.68 4.20 4.88
C LYS A 420 -4.50 5.08 4.44
N PHE A 421 -3.42 5.11 5.22
CA PHE A 421 -2.27 5.99 4.99
C PHE A 421 -1.19 5.34 4.11
N ALA A 422 -0.97 4.03 4.23
CA ALA A 422 0.05 3.30 3.50
C ALA A 422 -0.23 3.23 1.99
N GLU A 423 0.83 3.06 1.19
CA GLU A 423 0.80 2.88 -0.28
C GLU A 423 0.11 4.03 -1.05
N GLY A 424 0.24 5.22 -0.50
CA GLY A 424 -0.44 6.43 -0.94
C GLY A 424 -1.75 6.63 -0.17
N ASP A 425 -1.80 7.74 0.57
CA ASP A 425 -2.96 8.12 1.37
C ASP A 425 -4.25 8.13 0.52
N SER A 426 -5.34 7.60 1.07
CA SER A 426 -6.63 7.52 0.37
C SER A 426 -7.15 8.89 -0.09
N ARG A 427 -6.85 9.97 0.65
CA ARG A 427 -7.25 11.33 0.27
C ARG A 427 -6.44 11.84 -0.93
N ILE A 428 -5.13 11.58 -0.97
CA ILE A 428 -4.28 11.89 -2.12
C ILE A 428 -4.78 11.15 -3.36
N LEU A 429 -5.11 9.86 -3.21
CA LEU A 429 -5.64 9.06 -4.30
C LEU A 429 -6.99 9.58 -4.79
N SER A 430 -7.90 9.98 -3.89
CA SER A 430 -9.19 10.57 -4.22
C SER A 430 -9.00 11.89 -4.98
N GLN A 431 -8.13 12.77 -4.50
CA GLN A 431 -7.82 14.03 -5.22
C GLN A 431 -7.22 13.78 -6.60
N LYS A 432 -6.34 12.76 -6.73
CA LYS A 432 -5.79 12.39 -8.04
C LYS A 432 -6.89 11.90 -8.99
N LEU A 433 -7.77 11.01 -8.52
CA LEU A 433 -8.90 10.52 -9.32
C LEU A 433 -9.80 11.66 -9.80
N ALA A 434 -10.15 12.58 -8.90
CA ALA A 434 -10.95 13.76 -9.23
C ALA A 434 -10.25 14.68 -10.23
N ARG A 435 -8.94 14.95 -10.03
CA ARG A 435 -8.16 15.82 -10.92
C ARG A 435 -8.05 15.23 -12.32
N ASP A 436 -7.80 13.93 -12.44
CA ASP A 436 -7.71 13.25 -13.72
C ASP A 436 -9.06 13.29 -14.47
N ALA A 437 -10.18 13.02 -13.75
CA ALA A 437 -11.53 13.10 -14.30
C ALA A 437 -11.92 14.53 -14.70
N PHE A 438 -11.65 15.51 -13.84
CA PHE A 438 -11.92 16.91 -14.14
C PHE A 438 -11.14 17.39 -15.37
N GLY A 439 -9.86 17.01 -15.49
CA GLY A 439 -9.05 17.29 -16.68
C GLY A 439 -9.60 16.64 -17.95
N GLU A 440 -10.15 15.43 -17.86
CA GLU A 440 -10.82 14.75 -18.97
C GLU A 440 -12.11 15.50 -19.37
N TRP A 441 -12.92 15.88 -18.38
CA TRP A 441 -14.15 16.65 -18.59
C TRP A 441 -13.85 18.01 -19.28
N LEU A 442 -12.85 18.75 -18.81
CA LEU A 442 -12.47 20.04 -19.42
C LEU A 442 -12.06 19.88 -20.90
N ARG A 443 -11.32 18.80 -21.23
CA ARG A 443 -10.95 18.53 -22.63
C ARG A 443 -12.19 18.27 -23.51
N ASN A 444 -13.18 17.55 -22.97
CA ASN A 444 -14.41 17.26 -23.67
C ASN A 444 -15.30 18.50 -23.85
N GLU A 445 -15.39 19.36 -22.83
CA GLU A 445 -16.12 20.63 -22.92
C GLU A 445 -15.50 21.57 -23.98
N LYS A 446 -14.17 21.61 -24.09
CA LYS A 446 -13.50 22.35 -25.18
C LYS A 446 -13.84 21.81 -26.56
N LYS A 447 -13.84 20.48 -26.73
CA LYS A 447 -14.24 19.85 -27.99
C LYS A 447 -15.71 20.15 -28.32
N ARG A 448 -16.60 20.05 -27.32
CA ARG A 448 -18.01 20.38 -27.47
C ARG A 448 -18.24 21.82 -27.95
N ALA A 449 -17.51 22.77 -27.37
CA ALA A 449 -17.58 24.17 -27.80
C ALA A 449 -17.13 24.38 -29.25
N GLN A 450 -16.22 23.54 -29.76
CA GLN A 450 -15.71 23.61 -31.14
C GLN A 450 -16.59 22.88 -32.17
N THR A 451 -17.23 21.77 -31.78
CA THR A 451 -17.95 20.89 -32.71
C THR A 451 -19.48 20.99 -32.62
N GLY A 452 -20.01 21.66 -31.60
CA GLY A 452 -21.45 21.79 -31.37
C GLY A 452 -22.16 20.49 -30.93
N VAL A 453 -21.44 19.34 -30.87
CA VAL A 453 -22.02 18.03 -30.55
C VAL A 453 -21.84 17.73 -29.06
N PRO A 454 -22.93 17.55 -28.28
CA PRO A 454 -22.82 17.12 -26.89
C PRO A 454 -22.41 15.64 -26.85
N GLN A 455 -21.19 15.36 -26.46
CA GLN A 455 -20.79 14.00 -26.08
C GLN A 455 -20.23 14.02 -24.67
N PRO A 456 -20.95 13.50 -23.65
CA PRO A 456 -20.31 13.13 -22.42
C PRO A 456 -19.26 12.05 -22.73
N PRO A 457 -18.14 11.99 -22.01
CA PRO A 457 -17.17 10.92 -22.17
C PRO A 457 -17.88 9.57 -22.08
N ASN A 458 -17.56 8.62 -22.95
CA ASN A 458 -18.18 7.30 -22.94
C ASN A 458 -18.12 6.66 -21.54
N GLY A 459 -19.29 6.25 -21.03
CA GLY A 459 -19.42 5.58 -19.73
C GLY A 459 -19.48 6.49 -18.52
N TRP A 460 -19.55 7.83 -18.68
CA TRP A 460 -19.73 8.75 -17.54
C TRP A 460 -21.16 8.75 -17.06
N SER A 461 -21.34 8.77 -15.72
CA SER A 461 -22.65 8.95 -15.12
C SER A 461 -23.09 10.42 -15.15
N PRO A 462 -24.42 10.71 -15.15
CA PRO A 462 -24.92 12.07 -14.96
C PRO A 462 -24.41 12.71 -13.67
N GLN A 463 -24.21 11.91 -12.61
CA GLN A 463 -23.67 12.36 -11.32
C GLN A 463 -22.24 12.85 -11.45
N GLU A 464 -21.38 12.14 -12.17
CA GLU A 464 -19.98 12.53 -12.42
C GLU A 464 -19.91 13.83 -13.21
N THR A 465 -20.72 13.98 -14.25
CA THR A 465 -20.81 15.23 -15.03
C THR A 465 -21.27 16.42 -14.18
N ARG A 466 -22.30 16.21 -13.34
CA ARG A 466 -22.75 17.25 -12.39
C ARG A 466 -21.69 17.63 -11.37
N ALA A 467 -20.94 16.62 -10.87
CA ALA A 467 -19.84 16.88 -9.93
C ALA A 467 -18.71 17.71 -10.57
N CYS A 468 -18.33 17.43 -11.83
CA CYS A 468 -17.37 18.24 -12.57
C CYS A 468 -17.86 19.70 -12.75
N ALA A 469 -19.13 19.88 -13.07
CA ALA A 469 -19.70 21.23 -13.21
C ALA A 469 -19.66 22.01 -11.89
N ARG A 470 -19.93 21.35 -10.74
CA ARG A 470 -19.79 21.99 -9.41
C ARG A 470 -18.35 22.36 -9.10
N VAL A 471 -17.38 21.48 -9.37
CA VAL A 471 -15.96 21.77 -9.20
C VAL A 471 -15.57 23.00 -10.04
N ALA A 472 -16.00 23.07 -11.32
CA ALA A 472 -15.72 24.20 -12.19
C ALA A 472 -16.32 25.50 -11.64
N ALA A 473 -17.57 25.47 -11.17
CA ALA A 473 -18.24 26.63 -10.58
C ALA A 473 -17.53 27.11 -9.30
N ALA A 474 -17.13 26.19 -8.42
CA ALA A 474 -16.41 26.50 -7.19
C ALA A 474 -15.03 27.15 -7.48
N ILE A 475 -14.28 26.60 -8.45
CA ILE A 475 -13.00 27.18 -8.90
C ILE A 475 -13.21 28.60 -9.45
N GLN A 476 -14.16 28.79 -10.37
CA GLN A 476 -14.46 30.12 -10.94
C GLN A 476 -14.85 31.13 -9.86
N ALA A 477 -15.65 30.72 -8.88
CA ALA A 477 -16.07 31.58 -7.78
C ALA A 477 -14.88 32.00 -6.90
N ALA A 478 -13.90 31.13 -6.67
CA ALA A 478 -12.68 31.42 -5.92
C ALA A 478 -11.73 32.35 -6.73
N GLU A 479 -11.53 32.07 -8.02
CA GLU A 479 -10.69 32.88 -8.91
C GLU A 479 -11.24 34.32 -9.06
N LYS A 480 -12.57 34.47 -9.13
CA LYS A 480 -13.23 35.81 -9.12
C LYS A 480 -12.94 36.62 -7.85
N LYS A 481 -12.62 35.96 -6.75
CA LYS A 481 -12.21 36.57 -5.47
C LYS A 481 -10.70 36.77 -5.36
N GLY A 482 -9.95 36.51 -6.43
CA GLY A 482 -8.50 36.71 -6.48
C GLY A 482 -7.65 35.49 -6.07
N ALA A 483 -8.26 34.30 -5.87
CA ALA A 483 -7.51 33.10 -5.54
C ALA A 483 -6.67 32.65 -6.75
N SER A 484 -5.46 32.19 -6.49
CA SER A 484 -4.64 31.47 -7.48
C SER A 484 -5.32 30.14 -7.87
N LYS A 485 -4.89 29.52 -8.97
CA LYS A 485 -5.41 28.22 -9.41
C LYS A 485 -5.28 27.11 -8.35
N ILE A 486 -4.22 27.14 -7.55
CA ILE A 486 -3.99 26.17 -6.47
C ILE A 486 -5.00 26.42 -5.34
N GLU A 487 -5.10 27.66 -4.87
CA GLU A 487 -6.04 28.05 -3.82
C GLU A 487 -7.49 27.82 -4.23
N ALA A 488 -7.84 28.08 -5.50
CA ALA A 488 -9.17 27.81 -6.03
C ALA A 488 -9.51 26.31 -6.05
N TRP A 489 -8.56 25.45 -6.42
CA TRP A 489 -8.71 24.00 -6.31
C TRP A 489 -8.92 23.56 -4.86
N ASP A 490 -8.10 24.09 -3.94
CA ASP A 490 -8.20 23.76 -2.52
C ASP A 490 -9.52 24.26 -1.91
N ALA A 491 -10.01 25.43 -2.32
CA ALA A 491 -11.33 25.93 -1.91
C ALA A 491 -12.49 25.04 -2.36
N ALA A 492 -12.35 24.34 -3.51
CA ALA A 492 -13.35 23.43 -4.05
C ALA A 492 -13.31 22.01 -3.42
N TRP A 493 -12.58 21.76 -2.33
CA TRP A 493 -12.26 20.44 -1.81
C TRP A 493 -13.49 19.53 -1.60
N ARG A 494 -14.65 20.06 -1.16
CA ARG A 494 -15.88 19.28 -0.97
C ARG A 494 -16.38 18.68 -2.29
N ASP A 495 -16.44 19.50 -3.35
CA ASP A 495 -16.87 19.06 -4.67
C ASP A 495 -15.83 18.15 -5.34
N VAL A 496 -14.54 18.36 -5.06
CA VAL A 496 -13.44 17.48 -5.49
C VAL A 496 -13.61 16.08 -4.91
N TYR A 497 -13.92 15.94 -3.61
CA TYR A 497 -14.17 14.62 -3.02
C TYR A 497 -15.48 14.01 -3.51
N ALA A 498 -16.54 14.79 -3.69
CA ALA A 498 -17.79 14.30 -4.29
C ALA A 498 -17.56 13.79 -5.73
N LEU A 499 -16.72 14.46 -6.51
CA LEU A 499 -16.30 13.96 -7.83
C LEU A 499 -15.51 12.66 -7.71
N ALA A 500 -14.57 12.57 -6.76
CA ALA A 500 -13.82 11.33 -6.51
C ALA A 500 -14.76 10.15 -6.20
N ASP A 501 -15.79 10.39 -5.42
CA ASP A 501 -16.80 9.37 -5.08
C ASP A 501 -17.57 8.88 -6.31
N ALA A 502 -17.99 9.79 -7.19
CA ALA A 502 -18.64 9.43 -8.45
C ALA A 502 -17.71 8.63 -9.38
N VAL A 503 -16.44 9.03 -9.47
CA VAL A 503 -15.40 8.28 -10.22
C VAL A 503 -15.20 6.88 -9.65
N CYS A 504 -15.17 6.75 -8.32
CA CYS A 504 -15.05 5.45 -7.66
C CYS A 504 -16.24 4.54 -7.98
N ALA A 505 -17.46 5.07 -7.91
CA ALA A 505 -18.68 4.31 -8.24
C ALA A 505 -18.62 3.78 -9.70
N ARG A 506 -18.28 4.64 -10.64
CA ARG A 506 -18.13 4.25 -12.06
C ARG A 506 -17.05 3.19 -12.27
N ALA A 507 -15.88 3.37 -11.69
CA ALA A 507 -14.77 2.44 -11.86
C ALA A 507 -15.10 1.05 -11.28
N MET A 508 -15.80 1.01 -10.14
CA MET A 508 -16.26 -0.25 -9.55
C MET A 508 -17.31 -0.93 -10.42
N ALA A 509 -18.36 -0.22 -10.83
CA ALA A 509 -19.41 -0.77 -11.68
C ALA A 509 -18.85 -1.30 -13.00
N GLY A 510 -17.98 -0.53 -13.67
CA GLY A 510 -17.34 -0.97 -14.92
C GLY A 510 -16.44 -2.21 -14.75
N THR A 511 -15.71 -2.31 -13.63
CA THR A 511 -14.87 -3.49 -13.36
C THR A 511 -15.72 -4.73 -13.01
N LEU A 512 -16.83 -4.53 -12.28
CA LEU A 512 -17.72 -5.63 -11.88
C LEU A 512 -18.68 -6.05 -13.00
N GLY A 513 -18.89 -5.21 -14.03
CA GLY A 513 -19.89 -5.41 -15.07
C GLY A 513 -21.29 -5.05 -14.59
N GLU A 514 -21.39 -4.15 -13.61
CA GLU A 514 -22.66 -3.67 -13.05
C GLU A 514 -23.13 -2.40 -13.77
N THR A 515 -24.43 -2.18 -13.83
CA THR A 515 -25.01 -0.90 -14.24
C THR A 515 -24.92 0.09 -13.09
N ILE A 516 -24.57 1.34 -13.39
CA ILE A 516 -24.54 2.40 -12.38
C ILE A 516 -26.00 2.78 -12.09
N ASP A 517 -26.46 2.49 -10.88
CA ASP A 517 -27.78 2.92 -10.45
C ASP A 517 -27.81 4.45 -10.32
N ALA A 518 -28.78 5.11 -10.98
CA ALA A 518 -28.88 6.57 -11.00
C ALA A 518 -29.28 7.17 -9.63
N LYS A 519 -29.51 6.32 -8.63
CA LYS A 519 -29.98 6.67 -7.28
C LYS A 519 -28.91 6.67 -6.19
N LEU A 520 -27.65 6.30 -6.50
CA LEU A 520 -26.54 6.36 -5.54
C LEU A 520 -25.76 7.69 -5.65
#